data_8861e605cc736414cdc4a1a9da3d2608
#
_entry.id   8861e605cc736414cdc4a1a9da3d2608
#
_cell.length_a   1.000
_cell.length_b   1.000
_cell.length_c   1.000
_cell.angle_alpha   90.00
_cell.angle_beta   90.00
_cell.angle_gamma   90.00
#
_symmetry.space_group_name_H-M   'P 1'
#
loop_
_entity.id
_entity.type
_entity.pdbx_description
1 polymer ?
#
loop_
_entity_poly.entity_id
_entity_poly.type
_entity_poly.pdbx_seq_one_letter_code
_entity_poly.pdbx_strand_id
1 'polypeptide(L)'
;RGLGDVYKRQNNDRSLLGIIAIENTIAGSILQNHELLRKSELSIIGEYKLRISHVLAALPGETMDDILEVNSHPMALMQCGDFLQAHPKMKVVEKDDTAGSAQEISHRHLSGHAAICGKLAAEIYNMNILAEGIETNKRNFTRFLILADPFHREILIAGKRINKASLVFSLPHTQGSLSKVLTILSFYDINLSKIQSMPIIGKEWEYRFYIDLTFDNFTRYKQSLEAIRPLTKDFKILGEYAEFNQPL
;
A
#
# COMPACT_ATOMS: atom_id res chain seq x y z
N ARG A 1 3.37 -6.52 9.40
CA ARG A 1 2.41 -7.22 10.29
C ARG A 1 1.06 -7.21 9.61
N GLY A 2 0.36 -8.36 9.58
CA GLY A 2 -0.88 -8.51 8.84
C GLY A 2 -2.09 -7.87 9.51
N LEU A 3 -3.20 -7.76 8.76
CA LEU A 3 -4.47 -7.20 9.23
C LEU A 3 -4.99 -7.89 10.51
N GLY A 4 -4.69 -9.20 10.68
CA GLY A 4 -5.00 -9.95 11.88
C GLY A 4 -4.35 -9.41 13.15
N ASP A 5 -3.13 -8.84 13.07
CA ASP A 5 -2.47 -8.21 14.21
C ASP A 5 -3.11 -6.87 14.57
N VAL A 6 -3.57 -6.12 13.57
CA VAL A 6 -4.31 -4.86 13.75
C VAL A 6 -5.63 -5.15 14.48
N TYR A 7 -6.40 -6.12 13.99
CA TYR A 7 -7.68 -6.51 14.57
C TYR A 7 -7.55 -6.99 16.02
N LYS A 8 -6.55 -7.86 16.30
CA LYS A 8 -6.28 -8.32 17.67
C LYS A 8 -5.89 -7.19 18.62
N ARG A 9 -5.13 -6.19 18.13
CA ARG A 9 -4.73 -5.05 18.95
C ARG A 9 -5.88 -4.10 19.23
N GLN A 10 -6.76 -3.86 18.26
CA GLN A 10 -7.96 -3.03 18.45
C GLN A 10 -8.93 -3.69 19.44
N ASN A 11 -9.19 -4.99 19.32
CA ASN A 11 -10.05 -5.72 20.25
C ASN A 11 -9.52 -5.75 21.69
N ASN A 12 -8.22 -5.50 21.89
CA ASN A 12 -7.60 -5.46 23.21
C ASN A 12 -7.33 -4.03 23.70
N ASP A 13 -8.00 -3.01 23.14
CA ASP A 13 -7.83 -1.56 23.43
C ASP A 13 -6.37 -1.06 23.30
N ARG A 14 -5.53 -1.76 22.53
CA ARG A 14 -4.13 -1.42 22.36
C ARG A 14 -3.85 -0.52 21.16
N SER A 15 -4.84 -0.28 20.30
CA SER A 15 -4.71 0.61 19.15
C SER A 15 -6.08 0.98 18.59
N LEU A 16 -6.36 2.26 18.43
CA LEU A 16 -7.57 2.79 17.80
C LEU A 16 -7.48 2.73 16.27
N LEU A 17 -6.27 2.72 15.71
CA LEU A 17 -6.01 2.81 14.28
C LEU A 17 -5.14 1.67 13.79
N GLY A 18 -5.40 1.24 12.57
CA GLY A 18 -4.56 0.35 11.79
C GLY A 18 -4.06 1.03 10.53
N ILE A 19 -2.94 0.54 10.01
CA ILE A 19 -2.40 0.96 8.72
C ILE A 19 -2.07 -0.28 7.89
N ILE A 20 -2.45 -0.26 6.60
CA ILE A 20 -2.17 -1.36 5.67
C ILE A 20 -1.74 -0.80 4.32
N ALA A 21 -0.65 -1.34 3.75
CA ALA A 21 -0.26 -1.05 2.39
C ALA A 21 -1.24 -1.69 1.41
N ILE A 22 -1.70 -0.94 0.39
CA ILE A 22 -2.68 -1.44 -0.57
C ILE A 22 -2.16 -1.51 -2.00
N GLU A 23 -1.23 -0.65 -2.34
CA GLU A 23 -0.58 -0.63 -3.64
C GLU A 23 0.77 0.10 -3.59
N ASN A 24 1.64 -0.24 -4.53
CA ASN A 24 2.87 0.47 -4.81
C ASN A 24 2.90 0.84 -6.29
N THR A 25 3.43 2.01 -6.64
CA THR A 25 3.43 2.51 -8.02
C THR A 25 4.29 1.69 -9.00
N ILE A 26 5.19 0.85 -8.49
CA ILE A 26 6.05 -0.04 -9.29
C ILE A 26 5.55 -1.48 -9.20
N ALA A 27 5.29 -1.98 -7.99
CA ALA A 27 4.88 -3.37 -7.75
C ALA A 27 3.39 -3.63 -8.01
N GLY A 28 2.57 -2.57 -8.15
CA GLY A 28 1.12 -2.68 -8.36
C GLY A 28 0.33 -2.95 -7.08
N SER A 29 -0.86 -3.53 -7.24
CA SER A 29 -1.80 -3.81 -6.15
C SER A 29 -1.36 -4.99 -5.29
N ILE A 30 -1.46 -4.82 -3.96
CA ILE A 30 -1.20 -5.89 -2.98
C ILE A 30 -2.50 -6.66 -2.77
N LEU A 31 -2.76 -7.63 -3.64
CA LEU A 31 -4.05 -8.34 -3.74
C LEU A 31 -4.48 -9.01 -2.45
N GLN A 32 -3.55 -9.60 -1.71
CA GLN A 32 -3.82 -10.24 -0.43
C GLN A 32 -4.42 -9.26 0.58
N ASN A 33 -3.94 -8.02 0.59
CA ASN A 33 -4.41 -6.99 1.52
C ASN A 33 -5.82 -6.50 1.18
N HIS A 34 -6.20 -6.50 -0.11
CA HIS A 34 -7.58 -6.22 -0.52
C HIS A 34 -8.56 -7.27 0.03
N GLU A 35 -8.21 -8.56 -0.04
CA GLU A 35 -9.05 -9.63 0.51
C GLU A 35 -9.14 -9.61 2.04
N LEU A 36 -8.04 -9.31 2.73
CA LEU A 36 -8.04 -9.15 4.18
C LEU A 36 -8.94 -8.00 4.61
N LEU A 37 -8.84 -6.86 3.92
CA LEU A 37 -9.68 -5.69 4.19
C LEU A 37 -11.17 -5.99 3.97
N ARG A 38 -11.52 -6.65 2.85
CA ARG A 38 -12.90 -7.05 2.56
C ARG A 38 -13.51 -7.94 3.64
N LYS A 39 -12.72 -8.90 4.14
CA LYS A 39 -13.15 -9.87 5.17
C LYS A 39 -13.20 -9.27 6.58
N SER A 40 -12.53 -8.14 6.80
CA SER A 40 -12.52 -7.47 8.10
C SER A 40 -13.79 -6.64 8.30
N GLU A 41 -14.09 -6.31 9.57
CA GLU A 41 -15.10 -5.33 9.95
C GLU A 41 -14.55 -3.89 9.99
N LEU A 42 -13.26 -3.72 9.71
CA LEU A 42 -12.61 -2.41 9.73
C LEU A 42 -13.06 -1.54 8.56
N SER A 43 -13.15 -0.23 8.81
CA SER A 43 -13.46 0.78 7.81
C SER A 43 -12.23 1.61 7.47
N ILE A 44 -12.08 1.96 6.19
CA ILE A 44 -11.08 2.95 5.76
C ILE A 44 -11.57 4.32 6.18
N ILE A 45 -10.73 5.07 6.90
CA ILE A 45 -10.99 6.43 7.38
C ILE A 45 -10.03 7.47 6.77
N GLY A 46 -9.07 7.02 5.98
CA GLY A 46 -8.10 7.86 5.31
C GLY A 46 -7.07 7.05 4.54
N GLU A 47 -6.20 7.77 3.87
CA GLU A 47 -5.07 7.18 3.16
C GLU A 47 -3.81 8.02 3.36
N TYR A 48 -2.65 7.41 3.10
CA TYR A 48 -1.36 8.07 3.08
C TYR A 48 -0.52 7.54 1.93
N LYS A 49 0.16 8.43 1.19
CA LYS A 49 1.07 8.07 0.11
C LYS A 49 2.50 8.34 0.59
N LEU A 50 3.25 7.29 0.86
CA LEU A 50 4.63 7.37 1.30
C LEU A 50 5.56 7.23 0.10
N ARG A 51 6.42 8.22 -0.12
CA ARG A 51 7.52 8.09 -1.08
C ARG A 51 8.53 7.06 -0.54
N ILE A 52 8.86 6.09 -1.37
CA ILE A 52 9.88 5.09 -1.06
C ILE A 52 11.22 5.61 -1.59
N SER A 53 12.15 5.80 -0.69
CA SER A 53 13.55 6.14 -1.01
C SER A 53 14.46 5.18 -0.27
N HIS A 54 15.43 4.66 -0.98
CA HIS A 54 16.38 3.70 -0.46
C HIS A 54 17.76 4.34 -0.26
N VAL A 55 18.44 3.88 0.77
CA VAL A 55 19.85 4.21 1.05
C VAL A 55 20.65 2.92 1.04
N LEU A 56 21.95 3.03 0.71
CA LEU A 56 22.93 2.01 1.02
C LEU A 56 23.56 2.37 2.36
N ALA A 57 23.42 1.50 3.35
CA ALA A 57 23.92 1.71 4.71
C ALA A 57 24.84 0.58 5.14
N ALA A 58 25.96 0.91 5.79
CA ALA A 58 26.98 -0.02 6.28
C ALA A 58 27.40 0.33 7.71
N LEU A 59 28.32 -0.45 8.29
CA LEU A 59 28.85 -0.15 9.61
C LEU A 59 29.60 1.19 9.62
N PRO A 60 29.60 1.90 10.75
CA PRO A 60 30.41 3.13 10.90
C PRO A 60 31.89 2.89 10.57
N GLY A 61 32.45 3.78 9.75
CA GLY A 61 33.86 3.71 9.32
C GLY A 61 34.09 2.96 8.01
N GLU A 62 33.09 2.24 7.47
CA GLU A 62 33.18 1.61 6.15
C GLU A 62 32.89 2.61 5.04
N THR A 63 33.48 2.35 3.89
CA THR A 63 33.34 3.11 2.63
C THR A 63 32.74 2.23 1.55
N MET A 64 32.41 2.81 0.38
CA MET A 64 31.90 2.06 -0.77
C MET A 64 32.85 0.96 -1.25
N ASP A 65 34.15 1.18 -1.12
CA ASP A 65 35.18 0.23 -1.59
C ASP A 65 35.30 -1.00 -0.69
N ASP A 66 34.88 -0.89 0.56
CA ASP A 66 34.93 -1.98 1.54
C ASP A 66 33.76 -2.97 1.37
N ILE A 67 32.69 -2.57 0.64
CA ILE A 67 31.48 -3.36 0.55
C ILE A 67 31.59 -4.48 -0.48
N LEU A 68 31.46 -5.70 -0.01
CA LEU A 68 31.48 -6.93 -0.80
C LEU A 68 30.10 -7.55 -0.99
N GLU A 69 29.17 -7.30 -0.05
CA GLU A 69 27.84 -7.89 -0.06
C GLU A 69 26.77 -6.86 0.28
N VAL A 70 25.66 -6.89 -0.47
CA VAL A 70 24.50 -6.01 -0.29
C VAL A 70 23.27 -6.86 0.01
N ASN A 71 22.66 -6.61 1.16
CA ASN A 71 21.54 -7.37 1.71
C ASN A 71 20.26 -6.55 1.70
N SER A 72 19.15 -7.10 1.20
CA SER A 72 17.83 -6.50 1.30
C SER A 72 16.70 -7.43 0.86
N HIS A 73 15.46 -7.00 1.03
CA HIS A 73 14.30 -7.65 0.45
C HIS A 73 14.34 -7.61 -1.09
N PRO A 74 13.94 -8.69 -1.80
CA PRO A 74 14.01 -8.79 -3.27
C PRO A 74 13.42 -7.58 -4.00
N MET A 75 12.29 -7.04 -3.51
CA MET A 75 11.68 -5.85 -4.13
C MET A 75 12.56 -4.61 -4.04
N ALA A 76 13.27 -4.39 -2.93
CA ALA A 76 14.16 -3.25 -2.78
C ALA A 76 15.41 -3.42 -3.66
N LEU A 77 15.94 -4.62 -3.75
CA LEU A 77 17.07 -4.95 -4.66
C LEU A 77 16.69 -4.68 -6.11
N MET A 78 15.52 -5.16 -6.55
CA MET A 78 15.00 -4.91 -7.90
C MET A 78 14.81 -3.41 -8.17
N GLN A 79 14.30 -2.66 -7.20
CA GLN A 79 14.09 -1.21 -7.31
C GLN A 79 15.40 -0.41 -7.39
N CYS A 80 16.51 -0.97 -6.95
CA CYS A 80 17.85 -0.36 -7.00
C CYS A 80 18.76 -0.98 -8.09
N GLY A 81 18.16 -1.57 -9.13
CA GLY A 81 18.88 -2.32 -10.15
C GLY A 81 19.99 -1.55 -10.84
N ASP A 82 19.75 -0.30 -11.26
CA ASP A 82 20.75 0.53 -11.93
C ASP A 82 21.96 0.82 -11.02
N PHE A 83 21.68 1.10 -9.74
CA PHE A 83 22.73 1.29 -8.75
C PHE A 83 23.59 0.03 -8.56
N LEU A 84 22.97 -1.13 -8.43
CA LEU A 84 23.66 -2.40 -8.26
C LEU A 84 24.46 -2.79 -9.51
N GLN A 85 23.94 -2.53 -10.72
CA GLN A 85 24.65 -2.75 -11.98
C GLN A 85 25.90 -1.86 -12.10
N ALA A 86 25.85 -0.65 -11.59
CA ALA A 86 27.02 0.24 -11.55
C ALA A 86 28.10 -0.21 -10.55
N HIS A 87 27.76 -1.13 -9.62
CA HIS A 87 28.68 -1.64 -8.59
C HIS A 87 28.81 -3.19 -8.66
N PRO A 88 29.34 -3.76 -9.76
CA PRO A 88 29.31 -5.21 -10.00
C PRO A 88 30.16 -6.04 -9.03
N LYS A 89 31.00 -5.41 -8.24
CA LYS A 89 31.79 -6.08 -7.18
C LYS A 89 30.95 -6.48 -5.97
N MET A 90 29.79 -5.84 -5.79
CA MET A 90 28.88 -6.09 -4.67
C MET A 90 28.02 -7.32 -4.97
N LYS A 91 28.18 -8.38 -4.19
CA LYS A 91 27.31 -9.55 -4.26
C LYS A 91 25.95 -9.22 -3.67
N VAL A 92 24.89 -9.44 -4.44
CA VAL A 92 23.50 -9.21 -3.98
C VAL A 92 22.98 -10.44 -3.23
N VAL A 93 22.44 -10.24 -2.02
CA VAL A 93 21.86 -11.29 -1.18
C VAL A 93 20.44 -10.91 -0.76
N GLU A 94 19.49 -11.79 -1.08
CA GLU A 94 18.09 -11.62 -0.71
C GLU A 94 17.87 -11.96 0.76
N LYS A 95 17.08 -11.13 1.44
CA LYS A 95 16.64 -11.26 2.83
C LYS A 95 15.13 -11.01 2.93
N ASP A 96 14.54 -11.40 4.04
CA ASP A 96 13.08 -11.27 4.26
C ASP A 96 12.61 -9.82 4.39
N ASP A 97 13.49 -8.88 4.78
CA ASP A 97 13.12 -7.51 5.17
C ASP A 97 14.28 -6.54 4.95
N THR A 98 13.94 -5.30 4.56
CA THR A 98 14.92 -4.22 4.35
C THR A 98 15.53 -3.72 5.66
N ALA A 99 14.71 -3.39 6.66
CA ALA A 99 15.15 -2.90 7.96
C ALA A 99 15.80 -4.01 8.78
N GLY A 100 15.31 -5.26 8.66
CA GLY A 100 15.89 -6.44 9.26
C GLY A 100 17.30 -6.73 8.76
N SER A 101 17.60 -6.45 7.48
CA SER A 101 18.96 -6.55 6.94
C SER A 101 19.91 -5.55 7.61
N ALA A 102 19.48 -4.30 7.79
CA ALA A 102 20.24 -3.29 8.50
C ALA A 102 20.46 -3.67 9.97
N GLN A 103 19.41 -4.19 10.62
CA GLN A 103 19.48 -4.71 12.00
C GLN A 103 20.50 -5.84 12.14
N GLU A 104 20.45 -6.84 11.26
CA GLU A 104 21.36 -7.99 11.30
C GLU A 104 22.81 -7.54 11.18
N ILE A 105 23.13 -6.70 10.18
CA ILE A 105 24.49 -6.19 9.95
C ILE A 105 25.00 -5.45 11.17
N SER A 106 24.20 -4.53 11.73
CA SER A 106 24.56 -3.73 12.89
C SER A 106 24.79 -4.59 14.13
N HIS A 107 23.83 -5.47 14.49
CA HIS A 107 23.91 -6.27 15.72
C HIS A 107 25.02 -7.33 15.68
N ARG A 108 25.31 -7.89 14.49
CA ARG A 108 26.35 -8.90 14.31
C ARG A 108 27.70 -8.33 13.91
N HIS A 109 27.80 -6.99 13.76
CA HIS A 109 29.02 -6.31 13.31
C HIS A 109 29.63 -6.91 12.03
N LEU A 110 28.80 -7.15 11.00
CA LEU A 110 29.21 -7.77 9.76
C LEU A 110 29.98 -6.76 8.89
N SER A 111 31.31 -6.81 8.95
CA SER A 111 32.15 -5.97 8.10
C SER A 111 32.11 -6.40 6.63
N GLY A 112 32.18 -5.44 5.70
CA GLY A 112 32.08 -5.67 4.26
C GLY A 112 30.64 -5.89 3.78
N HIS A 113 29.64 -5.74 4.65
CA HIS A 113 28.23 -5.90 4.35
C HIS A 113 27.48 -4.57 4.42
N ALA A 114 26.66 -4.30 3.43
CA ALA A 114 25.73 -3.18 3.42
C ALA A 114 24.29 -3.63 3.31
N ALA A 115 23.36 -2.81 3.79
CA ALA A 115 21.93 -2.99 3.60
C ALA A 115 21.36 -1.93 2.66
N ILE A 116 20.48 -2.34 1.75
CA ILE A 116 19.55 -1.41 1.09
C ILE A 116 18.31 -1.31 1.98
N CYS A 117 18.09 -0.14 2.58
CA CYS A 117 17.01 0.09 3.53
C CYS A 117 16.46 1.52 3.44
N GLY A 118 15.47 1.85 4.26
CA GLY A 118 15.03 3.23 4.46
C GLY A 118 16.00 4.01 5.35
N LYS A 119 16.11 5.32 5.15
CA LYS A 119 16.98 6.21 5.95
C LYS A 119 16.76 6.06 7.46
N LEU A 120 15.50 5.99 7.88
CA LEU A 120 15.15 5.81 9.29
C LEU A 120 15.71 4.50 9.87
N ALA A 121 15.74 3.42 9.10
CA ALA A 121 16.32 2.16 9.56
C ALA A 121 17.85 2.29 9.77
N ALA A 122 18.54 2.96 8.85
CA ALA A 122 19.97 3.25 9.00
C ALA A 122 20.24 4.07 10.27
N GLU A 123 19.42 5.08 10.54
CA GLU A 123 19.53 5.92 11.75
C GLU A 123 19.27 5.10 13.04
N ILE A 124 18.19 4.29 13.08
CA ILE A 124 17.83 3.46 14.25
C ILE A 124 18.95 2.46 14.60
N TYR A 125 19.57 1.86 13.59
CA TYR A 125 20.62 0.87 13.78
C TYR A 125 22.04 1.45 13.76
N ASN A 126 22.16 2.79 13.83
CA ASN A 126 23.43 3.52 13.90
C ASN A 126 24.41 3.13 12.77
N MET A 127 23.90 3.04 11.55
CA MET A 127 24.67 2.72 10.35
C MET A 127 25.09 4.00 9.62
N ASN A 128 26.24 3.94 8.95
CA ASN A 128 26.70 5.00 8.06
C ASN A 128 26.00 4.89 6.70
N ILE A 129 25.45 5.99 6.21
CA ILE A 129 24.79 6.04 4.88
C ILE A 129 25.88 6.34 3.84
N LEU A 130 26.16 5.38 2.98
CA LEU A 130 27.15 5.48 1.92
C LEU A 130 26.58 6.12 0.64
N ALA A 131 25.32 5.90 0.34
CA ALA A 131 24.62 6.51 -0.79
C ALA A 131 23.13 6.70 -0.47
N GLU A 132 22.55 7.82 -0.92
CA GLU A 132 21.12 8.14 -0.74
C GLU A 132 20.39 8.16 -2.09
N GLY A 133 19.09 7.82 -2.04
CA GLY A 133 18.22 7.88 -3.21
C GLY A 133 18.70 6.95 -4.32
N ILE A 134 19.07 5.73 -3.98
CA ILE A 134 19.66 4.76 -4.92
C ILE A 134 18.64 3.99 -5.75
N GLU A 135 17.33 4.20 -5.48
CA GLU A 135 16.27 3.62 -6.32
C GLU A 135 16.34 4.15 -7.75
N THR A 136 16.18 3.28 -8.74
CA THR A 136 16.15 3.59 -10.19
C THR A 136 15.00 4.55 -10.51
N ASN A 137 13.80 4.27 -10.00
CA ASN A 137 12.64 5.13 -10.22
C ASN A 137 12.36 6.01 -8.99
N LYS A 138 12.63 7.32 -9.12
CA LYS A 138 12.41 8.31 -8.06
C LYS A 138 10.93 8.58 -7.73
N ARG A 139 10.00 8.17 -8.60
CA ARG A 139 8.55 8.27 -8.41
C ARG A 139 7.97 6.97 -7.85
N ASN A 140 8.64 6.41 -6.85
CA ASN A 140 8.20 5.21 -6.15
C ASN A 140 7.39 5.61 -4.91
N PHE A 141 6.10 5.27 -4.90
CA PHE A 141 5.19 5.54 -3.78
C PHE A 141 4.46 4.28 -3.37
N THR A 142 4.34 4.09 -2.07
CA THR A 142 3.43 3.09 -1.50
C THR A 142 2.23 3.81 -0.91
N ARG A 143 1.04 3.40 -1.32
CA ARG A 143 -0.23 3.88 -0.75
C ARG A 143 -0.65 2.99 0.39
N PHE A 144 -0.88 3.62 1.52
CA PHE A 144 -1.40 3.00 2.73
C PHE A 144 -2.83 3.47 2.98
N LEU A 145 -3.66 2.56 3.51
CA LEU A 145 -4.98 2.88 4.02
C LEU A 145 -4.94 2.93 5.54
N ILE A 146 -5.60 3.92 6.12
CA ILE A 146 -5.77 4.09 7.55
C ILE A 146 -7.12 3.48 7.93
N LEU A 147 -7.12 2.57 8.88
CA LEU A 147 -8.26 1.75 9.26
C LEU A 147 -8.68 2.02 10.68
N ALA A 148 -9.98 2.04 10.92
CA ALA A 148 -10.58 2.08 12.25
C ALA A 148 -11.72 1.06 12.35
N ASP A 149 -12.06 0.68 13.56
CA ASP A 149 -13.29 -0.07 13.80
C ASP A 149 -14.54 0.83 13.55
N PRO A 150 -15.71 0.24 13.31
CA PRO A 150 -16.92 0.99 12.97
C PRO A 150 -17.34 2.00 14.05
N PHE A 151 -17.07 1.72 15.32
CA PHE A 151 -17.47 2.58 16.44
C PHE A 151 -16.67 3.89 16.45
N HIS A 152 -15.34 3.80 16.28
CA HIS A 152 -14.46 4.98 16.26
C HIS A 152 -14.48 5.72 14.92
N ARG A 153 -14.91 5.06 13.82
CA ARG A 153 -14.94 5.66 12.49
C ARG A 153 -15.64 7.01 12.47
N GLU A 154 -16.86 7.10 13.00
CA GLU A 154 -17.68 8.32 12.92
C GLU A 154 -17.04 9.50 13.64
N ILE A 155 -16.41 9.24 14.79
CA ILE A 155 -15.68 10.26 15.55
C ILE A 155 -14.46 10.75 14.79
N LEU A 156 -13.71 9.83 14.17
CA LEU A 156 -12.43 10.12 13.50
C LEU A 156 -12.60 10.83 12.16
N ILE A 157 -13.73 10.68 11.48
CA ILE A 157 -14.03 11.38 10.22
C ILE A 157 -14.91 12.63 10.41
N ALA A 158 -15.43 12.87 11.61
CA ALA A 158 -16.30 14.01 11.89
C ALA A 158 -15.66 15.34 11.46
N GLY A 159 -16.42 16.16 10.75
CA GLY A 159 -15.97 17.46 10.24
C GLY A 159 -14.98 17.42 9.07
N LYS A 160 -14.57 16.24 8.60
CA LYS A 160 -13.72 16.12 7.41
C LYS A 160 -14.55 16.17 6.14
N ARG A 161 -14.04 16.82 5.10
CA ARG A 161 -14.63 16.73 3.75
C ARG A 161 -14.41 15.34 3.19
N ILE A 162 -15.47 14.57 2.99
CA ILE A 162 -15.42 13.26 2.36
C ILE A 162 -15.54 13.45 0.84
N ASN A 163 -14.49 13.07 0.11
CA ASN A 163 -14.39 13.21 -1.34
C ASN A 163 -13.82 11.97 -2.04
N LYS A 164 -13.63 10.89 -1.28
CA LYS A 164 -13.14 9.61 -1.79
C LYS A 164 -13.85 8.44 -1.12
N ALA A 165 -14.04 7.36 -1.88
CA ALA A 165 -14.60 6.12 -1.37
C ALA A 165 -13.92 4.91 -2.00
N SER A 166 -13.74 3.85 -1.20
CA SER A 166 -13.30 2.55 -1.67
C SER A 166 -14.44 1.55 -1.53
N LEU A 167 -14.73 0.84 -2.61
CA LEU A 167 -15.83 -0.10 -2.73
C LEU A 167 -15.34 -1.47 -3.19
N VAL A 168 -16.12 -2.49 -2.86
CA VAL A 168 -15.95 -3.82 -3.45
C VAL A 168 -17.31 -4.40 -3.83
N PHE A 169 -17.39 -5.03 -4.98
CA PHE A 169 -18.58 -5.74 -5.47
C PHE A 169 -18.19 -6.83 -6.47
N SER A 170 -19.10 -7.74 -6.74
CA SER A 170 -19.02 -8.66 -7.87
C SER A 170 -20.10 -8.34 -8.91
N LEU A 171 -19.88 -8.78 -10.13
CA LEU A 171 -20.82 -8.59 -11.24
C LEU A 171 -21.22 -9.94 -11.85
N PRO A 172 -22.44 -10.05 -12.39
CA PRO A 172 -22.80 -11.18 -13.21
C PRO A 172 -21.84 -11.29 -14.40
N HIS A 173 -21.46 -12.52 -14.75
CA HIS A 173 -20.63 -12.78 -15.94
C HIS A 173 -21.49 -12.68 -17.22
N THR A 174 -21.94 -11.46 -17.53
CA THR A 174 -22.72 -11.16 -18.73
C THR A 174 -22.12 -9.99 -19.49
N GLN A 175 -22.38 -9.96 -20.79
CA GLN A 175 -21.84 -8.93 -21.67
C GLN A 175 -22.22 -7.52 -21.20
N GLY A 176 -21.22 -6.64 -21.08
CA GLY A 176 -21.41 -5.25 -20.71
C GLY A 176 -21.69 -4.98 -19.23
N SER A 177 -21.63 -6.00 -18.32
CA SER A 177 -21.92 -5.79 -16.89
C SER A 177 -21.06 -4.69 -16.27
N LEU A 178 -19.73 -4.73 -16.47
CA LEU A 178 -18.83 -3.70 -15.94
C LEU A 178 -19.05 -2.35 -16.63
N SER A 179 -19.23 -2.35 -17.95
CA SER A 179 -19.47 -1.12 -18.72
C SER A 179 -20.71 -0.37 -18.24
N LYS A 180 -21.80 -1.05 -17.90
CA LYS A 180 -23.02 -0.43 -17.36
C LYS A 180 -22.73 0.29 -16.04
N VAL A 181 -21.99 -0.34 -15.12
CA VAL A 181 -21.60 0.27 -13.84
C VAL A 181 -20.75 1.52 -14.07
N LEU A 182 -19.73 1.42 -14.94
CA LEU A 182 -18.83 2.55 -15.24
C LEU A 182 -19.57 3.71 -15.91
N THR A 183 -20.53 3.42 -16.82
CA THR A 183 -21.36 4.45 -17.47
C THR A 183 -22.22 5.19 -16.46
N ILE A 184 -22.83 4.50 -15.51
CA ILE A 184 -23.61 5.13 -14.44
C ILE A 184 -22.72 6.04 -13.59
N LEU A 185 -21.57 5.56 -13.14
CA LEU A 185 -20.64 6.37 -12.36
C LEU A 185 -20.23 7.65 -13.10
N SER A 186 -19.92 7.52 -14.40
CA SER A 186 -19.59 8.66 -15.27
C SER A 186 -20.75 9.64 -15.39
N PHE A 187 -21.98 9.19 -15.51
CA PHE A 187 -23.18 10.05 -15.56
C PHE A 187 -23.36 10.91 -14.30
N TYR A 188 -22.95 10.40 -13.16
CA TYR A 188 -22.98 11.14 -11.90
C TYR A 188 -21.72 11.98 -11.65
N ASP A 189 -20.82 12.15 -12.61
CA ASP A 189 -19.53 12.84 -12.51
C ASP A 189 -18.61 12.25 -11.42
N ILE A 190 -18.67 10.93 -11.25
CA ILE A 190 -17.81 10.22 -10.32
C ILE A 190 -16.55 9.75 -11.08
N ASN A 191 -15.39 10.19 -10.60
CA ASN A 191 -14.12 9.76 -11.17
C ASN A 191 -13.68 8.43 -10.58
N LEU A 192 -13.28 7.49 -11.44
CA LEU A 192 -12.71 6.20 -11.04
C LEU A 192 -11.18 6.34 -10.97
N SER A 193 -10.64 6.44 -9.75
CA SER A 193 -9.19 6.60 -9.53
C SER A 193 -8.44 5.27 -9.45
N LYS A 194 -9.15 4.15 -9.20
CA LYS A 194 -8.59 2.80 -9.20
C LYS A 194 -9.66 1.77 -9.57
N ILE A 195 -9.24 0.75 -10.33
CA ILE A 195 -10.00 -0.48 -10.51
C ILE A 195 -9.06 -1.68 -10.46
N GLN A 196 -9.40 -2.67 -9.65
CA GLN A 196 -8.68 -3.91 -9.51
C GLN A 196 -9.67 -5.07 -9.54
N SER A 197 -9.55 -5.97 -10.52
CA SER A 197 -10.31 -7.22 -10.54
C SER A 197 -9.55 -8.33 -9.85
N MET A 198 -10.30 -9.21 -9.18
CA MET A 198 -9.78 -10.45 -8.57
C MET A 198 -10.74 -11.59 -8.85
N PRO A 199 -10.24 -12.78 -9.26
CA PRO A 199 -11.10 -13.94 -9.44
C PRO A 199 -11.73 -14.36 -8.11
N ILE A 200 -12.97 -14.86 -8.17
CA ILE A 200 -13.66 -15.42 -7.00
C ILE A 200 -13.31 -16.90 -6.93
N ILE A 201 -12.61 -17.30 -5.88
CA ILE A 201 -12.21 -18.70 -5.67
C ILE A 201 -13.45 -19.59 -5.61
N GLY A 202 -13.46 -20.65 -6.42
CA GLY A 202 -14.58 -21.60 -6.51
C GLY A 202 -15.70 -21.17 -7.46
N LYS A 203 -15.55 -20.07 -8.18
CA LYS A 203 -16.50 -19.62 -9.21
C LYS A 203 -15.76 -19.35 -10.51
N GLU A 204 -16.02 -20.16 -11.53
CA GLU A 204 -15.37 -20.01 -12.82
C GLU A 204 -15.80 -18.70 -13.50
N TRP A 205 -14.80 -17.91 -13.94
CA TRP A 205 -14.98 -16.67 -14.69
C TRP A 205 -15.77 -15.57 -13.97
N GLU A 206 -16.05 -15.71 -12.66
CA GLU A 206 -16.62 -14.63 -11.85
C GLU A 206 -15.50 -13.81 -11.18
N TYR A 207 -15.65 -12.48 -11.18
CA TYR A 207 -14.67 -11.54 -10.66
C TYR A 207 -15.28 -10.62 -9.62
N ARG A 208 -14.46 -10.29 -8.65
CA ARG A 208 -14.71 -9.21 -7.69
C ARG A 208 -13.93 -7.99 -8.12
N PHE A 209 -14.56 -6.81 -8.04
CA PHE A 209 -13.97 -5.53 -8.40
C PHE A 209 -13.78 -4.70 -7.14
N TYR A 210 -12.55 -4.28 -6.91
CA TYR A 210 -12.18 -3.28 -5.93
C TYR A 210 -11.99 -1.97 -6.68
N ILE A 211 -12.77 -0.93 -6.32
CA ILE A 211 -12.72 0.36 -6.98
C ILE A 211 -12.53 1.48 -5.96
N ASP A 212 -11.78 2.50 -6.36
CA ASP A 212 -11.70 3.76 -5.63
C ASP A 212 -12.33 4.86 -6.48
N LEU A 213 -13.23 5.59 -5.87
CA LEU A 213 -13.97 6.69 -6.46
C LEU A 213 -13.56 8.00 -5.82
N THR A 214 -13.41 9.06 -6.64
CA THR A 214 -13.27 10.45 -6.17
C THR A 214 -14.43 11.27 -6.69
N PHE A 215 -14.88 12.23 -5.88
CA PHE A 215 -16.06 13.05 -6.16
C PHE A 215 -16.01 14.37 -5.41
N ASP A 216 -16.61 15.40 -6.01
CA ASP A 216 -16.77 16.71 -5.38
C ASP A 216 -18.11 16.88 -4.68
N ASN A 217 -19.15 16.16 -5.14
CA ASN A 217 -20.50 16.23 -4.61
C ASN A 217 -20.90 14.91 -3.94
N PHE A 218 -20.99 14.92 -2.63
CA PHE A 218 -21.33 13.74 -1.84
C PHE A 218 -22.74 13.20 -2.12
N THR A 219 -23.71 14.10 -2.41
CA THR A 219 -25.09 13.70 -2.72
C THR A 219 -25.13 12.93 -4.06
N ARG A 220 -24.45 13.44 -5.10
CA ARG A 220 -24.36 12.74 -6.40
C ARG A 220 -23.64 11.39 -6.24
N TYR A 221 -22.60 11.33 -5.44
CA TYR A 221 -21.95 10.08 -5.10
C TYR A 221 -22.93 9.07 -4.47
N LYS A 222 -23.72 9.47 -3.46
CA LYS A 222 -24.73 8.57 -2.87
C LYS A 222 -25.78 8.11 -3.87
N GLN A 223 -26.27 9.00 -4.73
CA GLN A 223 -27.20 8.66 -5.79
C GLN A 223 -26.59 7.64 -6.77
N SER A 224 -25.32 7.80 -7.14
CA SER A 224 -24.63 6.86 -8.01
C SER A 224 -24.54 5.46 -7.39
N LEU A 225 -24.33 5.36 -6.08
CA LEU A 225 -24.30 4.07 -5.37
C LEU A 225 -25.66 3.38 -5.43
N GLU A 226 -26.75 4.10 -5.21
CA GLU A 226 -28.09 3.55 -5.30
C GLU A 226 -28.41 3.06 -6.75
N ALA A 227 -27.90 3.77 -7.76
CA ALA A 227 -28.12 3.41 -9.16
C ALA A 227 -27.29 2.16 -9.57
N ILE A 228 -26.09 1.94 -9.05
CA ILE A 228 -25.26 0.77 -9.37
C ILE A 228 -25.60 -0.46 -8.53
N ARG A 229 -26.15 -0.29 -7.35
CA ARG A 229 -26.45 -1.37 -6.39
C ARG A 229 -27.28 -2.52 -7.00
N PRO A 230 -28.35 -2.27 -7.77
CA PRO A 230 -29.14 -3.35 -8.40
C PRO A 230 -28.36 -4.15 -9.45
N LEU A 231 -27.28 -3.60 -9.99
CA LEU A 231 -26.44 -4.25 -11.01
C LEU A 231 -25.32 -5.09 -10.40
N THR A 232 -25.09 -4.96 -9.09
CA THR A 232 -23.95 -5.55 -8.38
C THR A 232 -24.40 -6.64 -7.40
N LYS A 233 -23.47 -7.55 -7.07
CA LYS A 233 -23.61 -8.54 -5.99
C LYS A 233 -22.51 -8.32 -4.97
N ASP A 234 -22.73 -8.75 -3.73
CA ASP A 234 -21.77 -8.66 -2.62
C ASP A 234 -21.21 -7.23 -2.42
N PHE A 235 -22.05 -6.22 -2.63
CA PHE A 235 -21.66 -4.82 -2.57
C PHE A 235 -21.32 -4.40 -1.14
N LYS A 236 -20.08 -3.91 -0.94
CA LYS A 236 -19.61 -3.39 0.34
C LYS A 236 -18.86 -2.07 0.14
N ILE A 237 -19.18 -1.07 0.95
CA ILE A 237 -18.38 0.16 1.09
C ILE A 237 -17.27 -0.18 2.11
N LEU A 238 -16.02 -0.14 1.66
CA LEU A 238 -14.85 -0.38 2.51
C LEU A 238 -14.47 0.85 3.33
N GLY A 239 -14.82 2.03 2.83
CA GLY A 239 -14.69 3.29 3.54
C GLY A 239 -15.01 4.49 2.66
N GLU A 240 -15.38 5.58 3.34
CA GLU A 240 -15.63 6.92 2.77
C GLU A 240 -14.75 7.88 3.57
N TYR A 241 -13.85 8.62 2.91
CA TYR A 241 -12.79 9.36 3.57
C TYR A 241 -12.33 10.57 2.75
N ALA A 242 -11.49 11.41 3.35
CA ALA A 242 -10.82 12.49 2.64
C ALA A 242 -9.65 11.94 1.81
N GLU A 243 -9.56 12.31 0.54
CA GLU A 243 -8.41 12.02 -0.30
C GLU A 243 -7.15 12.66 0.29
N PHE A 244 -6.05 11.91 0.27
CA PHE A 244 -4.75 12.44 0.67
C PHE A 244 -4.16 13.28 -0.45
N ASN A 245 -4.18 14.59 -0.26
CA ASN A 245 -3.50 15.56 -1.12
C ASN A 245 -2.16 15.93 -0.47
N GLN A 246 -1.08 15.31 -0.92
CA GLN A 246 0.26 15.80 -0.62
C GLN A 246 0.49 17.06 -1.47
N PRO A 247 0.85 18.21 -0.91
CA PRO A 247 1.39 19.29 -1.73
C PRO A 247 2.65 18.76 -2.42
N LEU A 248 2.69 18.92 -3.74
CA LEU A 248 3.83 18.59 -4.61
C LEU A 248 5.07 19.40 -4.23
#